data_f153c9b412a13345e4b76213907a68ba
#
_entry.id   f153c9b412a13345e4b76213907a68ba
#
_cell.length_a   1.000
_cell.length_b   1.000
_cell.length_c   1.000
_cell.angle_alpha   90.00
_cell.angle_beta   90.00
_cell.angle_gamma   90.00
#
_symmetry.space_group_name_H-M   'P 1'
#
loop_
_entity.id
_entity.type
_entity.pdbx_description
1 polymer ?
#
loop_
_entity_poly.entity_id
_entity_poly.type
_entity_poly.pdbx_seq_one_letter_code
_entity_poly.pdbx_strand_id
1 'polypeptide(L)'
;LDYKGVSYTEESWAPMLHMLRTWRLNKTYTPVLKIDGRVLQESADICAYLEEHFPEPALIPAQHRDEVLRVADEGRSLGPHVRRMAYFSIGQDLSSLEKAWVLNVSPAEAGIHKLVFPVSRRLAFKALRVNPEAAAKSEAIVRDFLEQRDASFSMPTRFLVGDRFTLADLTMASMLSPLVRPAEHPFYPKMAYGEAGEAALESMRGYRMLDWVRDCYARHRWR
;
A
#
# COMPACT_ATOMS: atom_id res chain seq x y z
N LEU A 1 -7.19 -11.27 -0.04
CA LEU A 1 -7.37 -12.60 0.52
C LEU A 1 -8.28 -12.54 1.75
N ASP A 2 -7.92 -11.78 2.78
CA ASP A 2 -8.71 -11.67 4.04
C ASP A 2 -10.18 -11.33 3.78
N TYR A 3 -10.46 -10.30 2.97
CA TYR A 3 -11.83 -9.88 2.66
C TYR A 3 -12.68 -10.98 2.00
N LYS A 4 -12.05 -11.87 1.24
CA LYS A 4 -12.72 -13.03 0.60
C LYS A 4 -12.66 -14.30 1.44
N GLY A 5 -12.14 -14.25 2.67
CA GLY A 5 -12.04 -15.41 3.56
C GLY A 5 -11.09 -16.51 3.04
N VAL A 6 -10.19 -16.19 2.14
CA VAL A 6 -9.23 -17.15 1.58
C VAL A 6 -8.07 -17.32 2.54
N SER A 7 -7.87 -18.53 3.04
CA SER A 7 -6.73 -18.86 3.90
C SER A 7 -5.42 -18.85 3.12
N TYR A 8 -4.37 -18.27 3.72
CA TYR A 8 -3.05 -18.18 3.09
C TYR A 8 -1.93 -18.17 4.14
N THR A 9 -0.73 -18.45 3.69
CA THR A 9 0.50 -18.24 4.47
C THR A 9 1.27 -17.08 3.86
N GLU A 10 1.66 -16.11 4.69
CA GLU A 10 2.45 -14.97 4.26
C GLU A 10 3.94 -15.22 4.50
N GLU A 11 4.75 -14.98 3.47
CA GLU A 11 6.20 -14.93 3.56
C GLU A 11 6.68 -13.52 3.29
N SER A 12 7.24 -12.86 4.30
CA SER A 12 7.85 -11.54 4.16
C SER A 12 9.32 -11.65 3.78
N TRP A 13 9.78 -10.80 2.89
CA TRP A 13 11.17 -10.77 2.43
C TRP A 13 11.74 -9.36 2.52
N ALA A 14 13.00 -9.26 2.95
CA ALA A 14 13.68 -7.98 3.00
C ALA A 14 13.90 -7.41 1.59
N PRO A 15 13.87 -6.07 1.43
CA PRO A 15 14.21 -5.41 0.18
C PRO A 15 15.54 -5.89 -0.39
N MET A 16 15.66 -6.03 -1.71
CA MET A 16 16.76 -6.64 -2.45
C MET A 16 16.84 -8.17 -2.31
N LEU A 17 16.70 -8.74 -1.11
CA LEU A 17 16.77 -10.19 -0.93
C LEU A 17 15.57 -10.90 -1.57
N HIS A 18 14.40 -10.25 -1.64
CA HIS A 18 13.25 -10.76 -2.37
C HIS A 18 13.58 -11.02 -3.86
N MET A 19 14.46 -10.23 -4.47
CA MET A 19 14.86 -10.42 -5.87
C MET A 19 15.54 -11.76 -6.12
N LEU A 20 16.30 -12.29 -5.15
CA LEU A 20 16.91 -13.61 -5.24
C LEU A 20 15.87 -14.75 -5.29
N ARG A 21 14.69 -14.51 -4.70
CA ARG A 21 13.58 -15.48 -4.69
C ARG A 21 12.65 -15.33 -5.89
N THR A 22 12.54 -14.11 -6.40
CA THR A 22 11.64 -13.80 -7.54
C THR A 22 12.34 -13.82 -8.91
N TRP A 23 13.67 -13.90 -8.96
CA TRP A 23 14.44 -13.83 -10.23
C TRP A 23 14.02 -14.86 -11.28
N ARG A 24 13.53 -16.05 -10.85
CA ARG A 24 13.02 -17.10 -11.73
C ARG A 24 11.60 -16.86 -12.24
N LEU A 25 10.94 -15.81 -11.78
CA LEU A 25 9.55 -15.52 -12.08
C LEU A 25 9.39 -14.43 -13.17
N ASN A 26 10.45 -14.08 -13.86
CA ASN A 26 10.52 -13.01 -14.88
C ASN A 26 10.22 -11.59 -14.36
N LYS A 27 9.80 -11.44 -13.11
CA LYS A 27 9.49 -10.18 -12.44
C LYS A 27 10.14 -10.18 -11.07
N THR A 28 10.76 -9.06 -10.68
CA THR A 28 11.53 -8.94 -9.44
C THR A 28 10.79 -8.16 -8.34
N TYR A 29 9.49 -7.99 -8.47
CA TYR A 29 8.68 -7.23 -7.52
C TYR A 29 7.63 -8.10 -6.82
N THR A 30 7.07 -7.57 -5.75
CA THR A 30 6.01 -8.14 -4.92
C THR A 30 4.74 -7.28 -5.04
N PRO A 31 3.55 -7.83 -4.77
CA PRO A 31 3.29 -9.15 -4.19
C PRO A 31 3.40 -10.30 -5.21
N VAL A 32 3.67 -11.50 -4.68
CA VAL A 32 3.61 -12.77 -5.44
C VAL A 32 2.60 -13.68 -4.75
N LEU A 33 1.58 -14.12 -5.46
CA LEU A 33 0.65 -15.14 -5.01
C LEU A 33 0.93 -16.47 -5.72
N LYS A 34 1.12 -17.52 -4.95
CA LYS A 34 1.15 -18.91 -5.45
C LYS A 34 -0.15 -19.59 -5.04
N ILE A 35 -0.93 -20.02 -6.01
CA ILE A 35 -2.22 -20.65 -5.80
C ILE A 35 -2.50 -21.66 -6.92
N ASP A 36 -2.94 -22.85 -6.58
CA ASP A 36 -3.30 -23.92 -7.53
C ASP A 36 -2.25 -24.17 -8.63
N GLY A 37 -0.97 -24.17 -8.24
CA GLY A 37 0.16 -24.35 -9.17
C GLY A 37 0.47 -23.14 -10.05
N ARG A 38 -0.29 -22.06 -9.97
CA ARG A 38 -0.06 -20.79 -10.67
C ARG A 38 0.76 -19.83 -9.83
N VAL A 39 1.48 -18.94 -10.50
CA VAL A 39 2.22 -17.83 -9.89
C VAL A 39 1.71 -16.53 -10.49
N LEU A 40 1.10 -15.69 -9.66
CA LEU A 40 0.58 -14.39 -10.03
C LEU A 40 1.45 -13.30 -9.39
N GLN A 41 1.81 -12.30 -10.17
CA GLN A 41 2.52 -11.10 -9.72
C GLN A 41 1.78 -9.90 -10.28
N GLU A 42 1.55 -8.89 -9.60
CA GLU A 42 0.67 -7.74 -9.79
C GLU A 42 -0.60 -7.89 -8.97
N SER A 43 -0.83 -6.89 -8.16
CA SER A 43 -2.05 -6.87 -7.33
C SER A 43 -3.34 -6.88 -8.18
N ALA A 44 -3.32 -6.30 -9.38
CA ALA A 44 -4.47 -6.29 -10.28
C ALA A 44 -4.78 -7.72 -10.80
N ASP A 45 -3.76 -8.48 -11.24
CA ASP A 45 -3.92 -9.85 -11.71
C ASP A 45 -4.37 -10.78 -10.57
N ILE A 46 -3.81 -10.57 -9.37
CA ILE A 46 -4.22 -11.30 -8.16
C ILE A 46 -5.69 -11.02 -7.85
N CYS A 47 -6.11 -9.76 -7.86
CA CYS A 47 -7.51 -9.39 -7.62
C CYS A 47 -8.45 -9.97 -8.69
N ALA A 48 -8.05 -9.93 -9.96
CA ALA A 48 -8.85 -10.52 -11.05
C ALA A 48 -9.01 -12.04 -10.89
N TYR A 49 -7.93 -12.74 -10.57
CA TYR A 49 -7.98 -14.17 -10.28
C TYR A 49 -8.90 -14.50 -9.09
N LEU A 50 -8.76 -13.73 -7.99
CA LEU A 50 -9.58 -13.93 -6.81
C LEU A 50 -11.07 -13.63 -7.08
N GLU A 51 -11.37 -12.68 -7.93
CA GLU A 51 -12.75 -12.36 -8.33
C GLU A 51 -13.38 -13.49 -9.15
N GLU A 52 -12.59 -14.10 -10.05
CA GLU A 52 -13.04 -15.22 -10.89
C GLU A 52 -13.27 -16.50 -10.08
N HIS A 53 -12.34 -16.84 -9.16
CA HIS A 53 -12.34 -18.14 -8.46
C HIS A 53 -13.01 -18.11 -7.09
N PHE A 54 -13.15 -16.93 -6.50
CA PHE A 54 -13.82 -16.67 -5.22
C PHE A 54 -14.78 -15.47 -5.40
N PRO A 55 -15.90 -15.64 -6.10
CA PRO A 55 -16.76 -14.53 -6.51
C PRO A 55 -17.39 -13.77 -5.33
N GLU A 56 -17.59 -14.44 -4.18
CA GLU A 56 -18.19 -13.81 -3.01
C GLU A 56 -17.20 -13.63 -1.86
N PRO A 57 -17.28 -12.48 -1.15
CA PRO A 57 -18.03 -11.28 -1.51
C PRO A 57 -17.45 -10.58 -2.75
N ALA A 58 -18.33 -10.16 -3.66
CA ALA A 58 -17.91 -9.53 -4.93
C ALA A 58 -17.25 -8.16 -4.70
N LEU A 59 -16.01 -8.02 -5.17
CA LEU A 59 -15.28 -6.73 -5.17
C LEU A 59 -15.50 -5.94 -6.46
N ILE A 60 -15.97 -6.59 -7.52
CA ILE A 60 -16.27 -5.96 -8.82
C ILE A 60 -17.71 -6.32 -9.24
N PRO A 61 -18.73 -5.75 -8.58
CA PRO A 61 -20.14 -6.01 -8.95
C PRO A 61 -20.40 -5.67 -10.42
N ALA A 62 -21.11 -6.54 -11.14
CA ALA A 62 -21.32 -6.39 -12.58
C ALA A 62 -21.96 -5.05 -12.95
N GLN A 63 -22.93 -4.58 -12.14
CA GLN A 63 -23.65 -3.33 -12.37
C GLN A 63 -22.80 -2.06 -12.25
N HIS A 64 -21.65 -2.14 -11.56
CA HIS A 64 -20.75 -1.01 -11.31
C HIS A 64 -19.32 -1.25 -11.81
N ARG A 65 -19.13 -2.29 -12.65
CA ARG A 65 -17.81 -2.78 -13.05
C ARG A 65 -16.89 -1.66 -13.55
N ASP A 66 -17.34 -0.89 -14.53
CA ASP A 66 -16.50 0.13 -15.18
C ASP A 66 -16.13 1.26 -14.22
N GLU A 67 -17.05 1.68 -13.38
CA GLU A 67 -16.81 2.71 -12.38
C GLU A 67 -15.87 2.23 -11.27
N VAL A 68 -16.05 1.01 -10.77
CA VAL A 68 -15.17 0.38 -9.79
C VAL A 68 -13.75 0.30 -10.32
N LEU A 69 -13.56 -0.15 -11.55
CA LEU A 69 -12.24 -0.26 -12.17
C LEU A 69 -11.61 1.11 -12.38
N ARG A 70 -12.36 2.10 -12.84
CA ARG A 70 -11.88 3.47 -13.02
C ARG A 70 -11.40 4.09 -11.71
N VAL A 71 -12.18 3.97 -10.62
CA VAL A 71 -11.80 4.52 -9.30
C VAL A 71 -10.62 3.74 -8.70
N ALA A 72 -10.55 2.43 -8.91
CA ALA A 72 -9.40 1.64 -8.51
C ALA A 72 -8.12 2.05 -9.27
N ASP A 73 -8.21 2.35 -10.58
CA ASP A 73 -7.08 2.87 -11.36
C ASP A 73 -6.61 4.24 -10.88
N GLU A 74 -7.54 5.11 -10.53
CA GLU A 74 -7.25 6.40 -9.91
C GLU A 74 -6.46 6.23 -8.61
N GLY A 75 -6.91 5.33 -7.71
CA GLY A 75 -6.16 4.98 -6.50
C GLY A 75 -4.76 4.45 -6.80
N ARG A 76 -4.64 3.54 -7.78
CA ARG A 76 -3.33 2.99 -8.20
C ARG A 76 -2.37 4.08 -8.68
N SER A 77 -2.87 5.09 -9.37
CA SER A 77 -2.05 6.21 -9.87
C SER A 77 -1.41 7.04 -8.75
N LEU A 78 -2.03 7.10 -7.58
CA LEU A 78 -1.50 7.79 -6.40
C LEU A 78 -0.39 7.00 -5.69
N GLY A 79 -0.41 5.68 -5.79
CA GLY A 79 0.50 4.79 -5.06
C GLY A 79 1.99 5.17 -5.16
N PRO A 80 2.55 5.45 -6.35
CA PRO A 80 3.93 5.89 -6.49
C PRO A 80 4.24 7.21 -5.79
N HIS A 81 3.28 8.15 -5.74
CA HIS A 81 3.43 9.44 -5.10
C HIS A 81 3.40 9.30 -3.57
N VAL A 82 2.41 8.63 -3.04
CA VAL A 82 2.28 8.37 -1.60
C VAL A 82 3.49 7.58 -1.09
N ARG A 83 3.91 6.55 -1.82
CA ARG A 83 5.10 5.76 -1.49
C ARG A 83 6.36 6.63 -1.43
N ARG A 84 6.57 7.51 -2.41
CA ARG A 84 7.73 8.41 -2.44
C ARG A 84 7.75 9.35 -1.24
N MET A 85 6.60 9.94 -0.89
CA MET A 85 6.46 10.78 0.31
C MET A 85 6.80 10.01 1.58
N ALA A 86 6.23 8.80 1.75
CA ALA A 86 6.50 7.94 2.90
C ALA A 86 7.99 7.56 3.02
N TYR A 87 8.61 7.16 1.90
CA TYR A 87 10.05 6.85 1.89
C TYR A 87 10.94 8.08 2.11
N PHE A 88 10.54 9.24 1.61
CA PHE A 88 11.27 10.48 1.87
C PHE A 88 11.23 10.85 3.36
N SER A 89 10.06 10.78 3.98
CA SER A 89 9.88 11.10 5.40
C SER A 89 10.64 10.12 6.32
N ILE A 90 10.42 8.81 6.16
CA ILE A 90 11.09 7.82 7.01
C ILE A 90 12.59 7.75 6.73
N GLY A 91 13.01 8.09 5.53
CA GLY A 91 14.41 8.10 5.12
C GLY A 91 15.27 9.19 5.78
N GLN A 92 14.66 10.15 6.47
CA GLN A 92 15.36 11.12 7.32
C GLN A 92 15.93 10.46 8.57
N ASP A 93 15.31 9.35 9.02
CA ASP A 93 15.83 8.49 10.09
C ASP A 93 16.17 7.11 9.53
N LEU A 94 17.47 6.89 9.28
CA LEU A 94 17.97 5.63 8.71
C LEU A 94 17.76 4.42 9.62
N SER A 95 17.76 4.61 10.93
CA SER A 95 17.50 3.54 11.90
C SER A 95 16.06 3.05 11.79
N SER A 96 15.11 3.98 11.73
CA SER A 96 13.69 3.64 11.55
C SER A 96 13.44 2.98 10.19
N LEU A 97 14.07 3.45 9.12
CA LEU A 97 13.97 2.85 7.79
C LEU A 97 14.52 1.41 7.77
N GLU A 98 15.69 1.18 8.35
CA GLU A 98 16.30 -0.15 8.43
C GLU A 98 15.39 -1.14 9.18
N LYS A 99 14.90 -0.73 10.35
CA LYS A 99 13.98 -1.54 11.16
C LYS A 99 12.68 -1.85 10.40
N ALA A 100 12.12 -0.86 9.71
CA ALA A 100 10.91 -1.04 8.92
C ALA A 100 11.08 -2.10 7.82
N TRP A 101 12.23 -2.14 7.18
CA TRP A 101 12.50 -3.07 6.08
C TRP A 101 12.67 -4.52 6.50
N VAL A 102 12.95 -4.77 7.77
CA VAL A 102 13.16 -6.13 8.31
C VAL A 102 12.09 -6.54 9.31
N LEU A 103 10.99 -5.80 9.40
CA LEU A 103 10.00 -5.93 10.46
C LEU A 103 9.38 -7.32 10.58
N ASN A 104 9.11 -7.97 9.45
CA ASN A 104 8.42 -9.27 9.39
C ASN A 104 9.28 -10.38 8.74
N VAL A 105 10.61 -10.22 8.68
CA VAL A 105 11.50 -11.23 8.11
C VAL A 105 12.18 -12.06 9.21
N SER A 106 12.79 -13.19 8.84
CA SER A 106 13.51 -14.01 9.79
C SER A 106 14.73 -13.28 10.37
N PRO A 107 15.17 -13.60 11.61
CA PRO A 107 16.35 -13.00 12.21
C PRO A 107 17.62 -13.17 11.36
N ALA A 108 17.78 -14.31 10.70
CA ALA A 108 18.91 -14.57 9.80
C ALA A 108 18.87 -13.63 8.59
N GLU A 109 17.71 -13.44 7.97
CA GLU A 109 17.53 -12.55 6.84
C GLU A 109 17.72 -11.08 7.24
N ALA A 110 17.23 -10.68 8.42
CA ALA A 110 17.46 -9.36 8.99
C ALA A 110 18.97 -9.08 9.20
N GLY A 111 19.73 -10.07 9.71
CA GLY A 111 21.18 -9.98 9.86
C GLY A 111 21.89 -9.77 8.52
N ILE A 112 21.53 -10.53 7.49
CA ILE A 112 22.08 -10.37 6.14
C ILE A 112 21.70 -8.99 5.57
N HIS A 113 20.43 -8.60 5.72
CA HIS A 113 19.94 -7.33 5.19
C HIS A 113 20.68 -6.13 5.81
N LYS A 114 21.02 -6.18 7.10
CA LYS A 114 21.79 -5.14 7.77
C LYS A 114 23.13 -4.87 7.07
N LEU A 115 23.82 -5.90 6.59
CA LEU A 115 25.08 -5.77 5.87
C LEU A 115 24.92 -5.11 4.50
N VAL A 116 23.81 -5.38 3.82
CA VAL A 116 23.54 -4.86 2.47
C VAL A 116 22.66 -3.59 2.48
N PHE A 117 22.20 -3.14 3.65
CA PHE A 117 21.29 -2.01 3.80
C PHE A 117 21.75 -0.73 3.10
N PRO A 118 23.03 -0.28 3.18
CA PRO A 118 23.48 0.93 2.51
C PRO A 118 23.29 0.85 0.98
N VAL A 119 23.53 -0.32 0.39
CA VAL A 119 23.38 -0.56 -1.04
C VAL A 119 21.91 -0.67 -1.42
N SER A 120 21.15 -1.47 -0.68
CA SER A 120 19.71 -1.68 -0.93
C SER A 120 18.93 -0.37 -0.82
N ARG A 121 19.25 0.47 0.19
CA ARG A 121 18.67 1.81 0.34
C ARG A 121 18.97 2.69 -0.87
N ARG A 122 20.25 2.77 -1.28
CA ARG A 122 20.64 3.60 -2.43
C ARG A 122 19.90 3.20 -3.71
N LEU A 123 19.80 1.91 -3.96
CA LEU A 123 19.12 1.38 -5.14
C LEU A 123 17.60 1.62 -5.08
N ALA A 124 16.97 1.38 -3.93
CA ALA A 124 15.55 1.63 -3.73
C ALA A 124 15.21 3.13 -3.88
N PHE A 125 16.00 4.02 -3.27
CA PHE A 125 15.79 5.47 -3.37
C PHE A 125 15.96 5.97 -4.80
N LYS A 126 16.94 5.43 -5.53
CA LYS A 126 17.12 5.73 -6.96
C LYS A 126 15.93 5.22 -7.79
N ALA A 127 15.51 3.97 -7.60
CA ALA A 127 14.39 3.36 -8.34
C ALA A 127 13.06 4.09 -8.08
N LEU A 128 12.80 4.48 -6.84
CA LEU A 128 11.59 5.21 -6.41
C LEU A 128 11.70 6.72 -6.64
N ARG A 129 12.86 7.22 -7.10
CA ARG A 129 13.17 8.65 -7.25
C ARG A 129 12.93 9.44 -5.96
N VAL A 130 13.40 8.89 -4.82
CA VAL A 130 13.25 9.53 -3.50
C VAL A 130 14.31 10.63 -3.36
N ASN A 131 13.90 11.88 -3.56
CA ASN A 131 14.68 13.09 -3.35
C ASN A 131 13.75 14.24 -2.98
N PRO A 132 14.24 15.37 -2.44
CA PRO A 132 13.41 16.48 -1.97
C PRO A 132 12.45 17.04 -3.04
N GLU A 133 12.94 17.26 -4.25
CA GLU A 133 12.16 17.84 -5.35
C GLU A 133 11.02 16.90 -5.77
N ALA A 134 11.33 15.63 -6.01
CA ALA A 134 10.32 14.64 -6.41
C ALA A 134 9.34 14.33 -5.28
N ALA A 135 9.75 14.41 -4.01
CA ALA A 135 8.87 14.28 -2.86
C ALA A 135 7.89 15.45 -2.78
N ALA A 136 8.38 16.70 -2.89
CA ALA A 136 7.54 17.89 -2.89
C ALA A 136 6.53 17.89 -4.07
N LYS A 137 6.97 17.48 -5.27
CA LYS A 137 6.06 17.32 -6.42
C LYS A 137 5.00 16.25 -6.16
N SER A 138 5.37 15.14 -5.52
CA SER A 138 4.43 14.08 -5.17
C SER A 138 3.44 14.55 -4.11
N GLU A 139 3.90 15.30 -3.12
CA GLU A 139 3.04 15.89 -2.09
C GLU A 139 2.01 16.84 -2.72
N ALA A 140 2.42 17.72 -3.64
CA ALA A 140 1.50 18.61 -4.33
C ALA A 140 0.40 17.84 -5.09
N ILE A 141 0.76 16.76 -5.80
CA ILE A 141 -0.20 15.91 -6.53
C ILE A 141 -1.19 15.24 -5.56
N VAL A 142 -0.69 14.72 -4.44
CA VAL A 142 -1.54 14.04 -3.46
C VAL A 142 -2.47 15.04 -2.75
N ARG A 143 -1.98 16.24 -2.39
CA ARG A 143 -2.80 17.29 -1.80
C ARG A 143 -3.90 17.77 -2.75
N ASP A 144 -3.56 18.05 -4.01
CA ASP A 144 -4.53 18.44 -5.02
C ASP A 144 -5.64 17.39 -5.19
N PHE A 145 -5.27 16.12 -5.24
CA PHE A 145 -6.24 15.02 -5.24
C PHE A 145 -7.14 15.01 -4.00
N LEU A 146 -6.57 15.15 -2.80
CA LEU A 146 -7.33 15.14 -1.55
C LEU A 146 -8.28 16.35 -1.47
N GLU A 147 -7.84 17.53 -1.88
CA GLU A 147 -8.65 18.76 -1.93
C GLU A 147 -9.83 18.63 -2.91
N GLN A 148 -9.58 18.10 -4.11
CA GLN A 148 -10.63 17.86 -5.11
C GLN A 148 -11.64 16.83 -4.60
N ARG A 149 -11.18 15.78 -3.95
CA ARG A 149 -12.06 14.77 -3.37
C ARG A 149 -12.87 15.32 -2.20
N ASP A 150 -12.26 16.05 -1.29
CA ASP A 150 -12.96 16.67 -0.17
C ASP A 150 -14.01 17.67 -0.62
N ALA A 151 -13.76 18.43 -1.69
CA ALA A 151 -14.72 19.36 -2.26
C ALA A 151 -15.94 18.64 -2.88
N SER A 152 -15.73 17.46 -3.48
CA SER A 152 -16.77 16.63 -4.11
C SER A 152 -17.41 15.63 -3.15
N PHE A 153 -16.84 15.42 -1.97
CA PHE A 153 -17.29 14.43 -0.99
C PHE A 153 -18.54 14.95 -0.26
N SER A 154 -19.72 14.64 -0.81
CA SER A 154 -20.95 14.79 -0.04
C SER A 154 -21.00 13.66 1.00
N MET A 155 -20.73 14.01 2.26
CA MET A 155 -20.91 13.06 3.37
C MET A 155 -22.37 12.60 3.46
N PRO A 156 -22.67 11.33 3.69
CA PRO A 156 -21.75 10.25 4.03
C PRO A 156 -21.78 9.10 3.02
N THR A 157 -20.98 9.15 1.99
CA THR A 157 -20.80 7.94 1.18
C THR A 157 -19.91 6.97 1.95
N ARG A 158 -20.50 5.90 2.42
CA ARG A 158 -19.79 4.81 3.10
C ARG A 158 -18.79 4.13 2.17
N PHE A 159 -19.08 4.12 0.87
CA PHE A 159 -18.32 3.48 -0.19
C PHE A 159 -18.11 4.45 -1.36
N LEU A 160 -17.02 4.27 -2.10
CA LEU A 160 -16.66 5.12 -3.25
C LEU A 160 -17.54 4.84 -4.48
N VAL A 161 -18.03 3.61 -4.60
CA VAL A 161 -18.89 3.18 -5.69
C VAL A 161 -19.98 2.27 -5.16
N GLY A 162 -21.24 2.58 -5.48
CA GLY A 162 -22.39 1.77 -5.09
C GLY A 162 -22.67 1.75 -3.59
N ASP A 163 -23.22 0.64 -3.12
CA ASP A 163 -23.76 0.48 -1.76
C ASP A 163 -22.97 -0.50 -0.88
N ARG A 164 -21.85 -1.03 -1.38
CA ARG A 164 -21.00 -2.01 -0.71
C ARG A 164 -19.51 -1.77 -0.94
N PHE A 165 -18.68 -2.42 -0.10
CA PHE A 165 -17.24 -2.37 -0.26
C PHE A 165 -16.80 -3.07 -1.54
N THR A 166 -16.00 -2.37 -2.35
CA THR A 166 -15.57 -2.81 -3.68
C THR A 166 -14.05 -2.73 -3.85
N LEU A 167 -13.55 -3.14 -5.03
CA LEU A 167 -12.13 -2.98 -5.39
C LEU A 167 -11.71 -1.50 -5.41
N ALA A 168 -12.64 -0.58 -5.69
CA ALA A 168 -12.39 0.86 -5.62
C ALA A 168 -11.98 1.28 -4.20
N ASP A 169 -12.76 0.87 -3.20
CA ASP A 169 -12.50 1.16 -1.78
C ASP A 169 -11.21 0.50 -1.32
N LEU A 170 -11.05 -0.79 -1.61
CA LEU A 170 -9.86 -1.56 -1.25
C LEU A 170 -8.58 -0.91 -1.78
N THR A 171 -8.58 -0.54 -3.06
CA THR A 171 -7.39 0.03 -3.71
C THR A 171 -7.10 1.43 -3.19
N MET A 172 -8.10 2.30 -3.13
CA MET A 172 -7.93 3.67 -2.67
C MET A 172 -7.45 3.71 -1.22
N ALA A 173 -8.11 2.94 -0.32
CA ALA A 173 -7.70 2.86 1.08
C ALA A 173 -6.28 2.31 1.23
N SER A 174 -5.91 1.27 0.47
CA SER A 174 -4.56 0.70 0.50
C SER A 174 -3.49 1.69 0.04
N MET A 175 -3.74 2.43 -1.05
CA MET A 175 -2.76 3.39 -1.58
C MET A 175 -2.58 4.61 -0.69
N LEU A 176 -3.63 5.06 0.00
CA LEU A 176 -3.57 6.19 0.92
C LEU A 176 -3.19 5.80 2.36
N SER A 177 -3.17 4.51 2.69
CA SER A 177 -2.88 4.02 4.05
C SER A 177 -1.57 4.54 4.67
N PRO A 178 -0.46 4.76 3.92
CA PRO A 178 0.75 5.33 4.48
C PRO A 178 0.58 6.74 5.08
N LEU A 179 -0.45 7.47 4.63
CA LEU A 179 -0.76 8.83 5.11
C LEU A 179 -1.61 8.84 6.38
N VAL A 180 -2.19 7.70 6.78
CA VAL A 180 -3.05 7.60 7.98
C VAL A 180 -2.57 6.55 8.97
N ARG A 181 -1.77 5.58 8.51
CA ARG A 181 -1.19 4.51 9.32
C ARG A 181 -2.22 3.85 10.23
N PRO A 182 -3.27 3.23 9.65
CA PRO A 182 -4.36 2.66 10.45
C PRO A 182 -3.85 1.59 11.42
N ALA A 183 -4.42 1.56 12.63
CA ALA A 183 -4.00 0.65 13.69
C ALA A 183 -4.27 -0.83 13.34
N GLU A 184 -5.24 -1.09 12.48
CA GLU A 184 -5.61 -2.42 12.00
C GLU A 184 -4.62 -2.98 10.97
N HIS A 185 -3.74 -2.13 10.42
CA HIS A 185 -2.74 -2.58 9.46
C HIS A 185 -1.63 -3.37 10.17
N PRO A 186 -1.23 -4.57 9.70
CA PRO A 186 -0.29 -5.45 10.39
C PRO A 186 1.13 -4.88 10.51
N PHE A 187 1.43 -3.83 9.78
CA PHE A 187 2.75 -3.23 9.65
C PHE A 187 2.90 -1.91 10.43
N TYR A 188 1.99 -0.95 10.26
CA TYR A 188 2.16 0.41 10.79
C TYR A 188 2.28 0.50 12.32
N PRO A 189 1.51 -0.25 13.13
CA PRO A 189 1.62 -0.19 14.59
C PRO A 189 2.99 -0.62 15.12
N LYS A 190 3.74 -1.37 14.31
CA LYS A 190 5.07 -1.91 14.68
C LYS A 190 6.22 -1.00 14.25
N MET A 191 5.92 0.08 13.49
CA MET A 191 6.94 0.97 12.95
C MET A 191 7.20 2.16 13.89
N ALA A 192 8.48 2.53 13.99
CA ALA A 192 8.89 3.85 14.43
C ALA A 192 9.14 4.73 13.20
N TYR A 193 8.71 5.98 13.24
CA TYR A 193 8.76 6.86 12.07
C TYR A 193 9.74 8.03 12.22
N GLY A 194 10.22 8.29 13.42
CA GLY A 194 11.01 9.47 13.73
C GLY A 194 10.20 10.78 13.59
N GLU A 195 10.81 11.89 13.98
CA GLU A 195 10.16 13.20 14.03
C GLU A 195 9.66 13.68 12.64
N ALA A 196 10.47 13.54 11.61
CA ALA A 196 10.11 13.95 10.26
C ALA A 196 8.91 13.13 9.70
N GLY A 197 8.86 11.84 10.01
CA GLY A 197 7.74 10.98 9.63
C GLY A 197 6.45 11.35 10.34
N GLU A 198 6.51 11.71 11.63
CA GLU A 198 5.34 12.18 12.38
C GLU A 198 4.87 13.55 11.91
N ALA A 199 5.80 14.48 11.65
CA ALA A 199 5.47 15.80 11.12
C ALA A 199 4.79 15.71 9.74
N ALA A 200 5.26 14.81 8.87
CA ALA A 200 4.65 14.57 7.56
C ALA A 200 3.22 14.02 7.69
N LEU A 201 2.98 13.13 8.65
CA LEU A 201 1.64 12.61 8.95
C LEU A 201 0.71 13.71 9.46
N GLU A 202 1.21 14.52 10.40
CA GLU A 202 0.45 15.64 10.98
C GLU A 202 0.05 16.65 9.91
N SER A 203 0.92 16.93 8.95
CA SER A 203 0.65 17.88 7.86
C SER A 203 -0.49 17.44 6.93
N MET A 204 -0.88 16.15 6.98
CA MET A 204 -1.98 15.56 6.21
C MET A 204 -3.28 15.42 7.01
N ARG A 205 -3.34 15.89 8.26
CA ARG A 205 -4.58 15.89 9.05
C ARG A 205 -5.62 16.83 8.46
N GLY A 206 -6.88 16.47 8.61
CA GLY A 206 -8.02 17.32 8.26
C GLY A 206 -8.66 16.99 6.91
N TYR A 207 -8.06 16.14 6.08
CA TYR A 207 -8.73 15.67 4.87
C TYR A 207 -9.75 14.57 5.20
N ARG A 208 -11.03 14.80 4.83
CA ARG A 208 -12.13 13.84 5.03
C ARG A 208 -11.89 12.51 4.34
N MET A 209 -11.23 12.53 3.20
CA MET A 209 -10.84 11.32 2.49
C MET A 209 -9.91 10.44 3.33
N LEU A 210 -9.02 11.03 4.13
CA LEU A 210 -8.12 10.28 4.99
C LEU A 210 -8.84 9.72 6.25
N ASP A 211 -9.85 10.41 6.74
CA ASP A 211 -10.73 9.88 7.79
C ASP A 211 -11.54 8.69 7.28
N TRP A 212 -12.04 8.78 6.05
CA TRP A 212 -12.68 7.65 5.37
C TRP A 212 -11.75 6.44 5.23
N VAL A 213 -10.45 6.65 4.92
CA VAL A 213 -9.46 5.55 4.88
C VAL A 213 -9.34 4.85 6.24
N ARG A 214 -9.28 5.60 7.35
CA ARG A 214 -9.26 5.03 8.72
C ARG A 214 -10.51 4.18 8.97
N ASP A 215 -11.68 4.71 8.63
CA ASP A 215 -12.96 4.01 8.73
C ASP A 215 -13.00 2.72 7.90
N CYS A 216 -12.46 2.72 6.68
CA CYS A 216 -12.36 1.53 5.84
C CYS A 216 -11.53 0.44 6.51
N TYR A 217 -10.38 0.77 7.06
CA TYR A 217 -9.55 -0.19 7.78
C TYR A 217 -10.25 -0.72 9.03
N ALA A 218 -10.82 0.15 9.85
CA ALA A 218 -11.53 -0.24 11.08
C ALA A 218 -12.69 -1.21 10.80
N ARG A 219 -13.38 -1.07 9.66
CA ARG A 219 -14.57 -1.88 9.33
C ARG A 219 -14.26 -3.11 8.49
N HIS A 220 -13.26 -3.05 7.63
CA HIS A 220 -13.06 -4.05 6.57
C HIS A 220 -11.71 -4.78 6.64
N ARG A 221 -10.82 -4.41 7.54
CA ARG A 221 -9.59 -5.16 7.78
C ARG A 221 -9.86 -6.25 8.81
N TRP A 222 -10.10 -7.46 8.34
CA TRP A 222 -10.25 -8.65 9.19
C TRP A 222 -8.86 -9.18 9.56
N ARG A 223 -8.72 -9.66 10.79
CA ARG A 223 -7.52 -10.34 11.27
C ARG A 223 -7.70 -11.85 11.18
#